data_9e14471814f4245b89c261f7624e87fa
#
_entry.id   9e14471814f4245b89c261f7624e87fa
#
_cell.length_a   1.000
_cell.length_b   1.000
_cell.length_c   1.000
_cell.angle_alpha   90.00
_cell.angle_beta   90.00
_cell.angle_gamma   90.00
#
_symmetry.space_group_name_H-M   'P 1'
#
loop_
_entity.id
_entity.type
_entity.pdbx_description
1 polymer ?
#
loop_
_entity_poly.entity_id
_entity_poly.type
_entity_poly.pdbx_seq_one_letter_code
_entity_poly.pdbx_strand_id
1 'polypeptide(L)'
;MKPERWGSELVQEKYREEKSVTRYIHIIIIIIIIIIIIIEQYIKRHDRDCAQLHFNICKETGVKLDKKHWYELLPKLVETSQGGKVTILWKQQVQTDRTIPNNKPDIIICDNEKGTCMLIDVAISGDRNVIKNEAEKILKYKDLTIEIQRMWNVKTKMIPVIIEATGTISESFRKYVSNIPGKYEVKELQKTAILGTAHILRKVLM
;
A
#
# COMPACT_ATOMS: atom_id res chain seq x y z
N MET A 1 48.06 -7.68 -55.41
CA MET A 1 46.62 -7.84 -55.29
C MET A 1 46.16 -7.18 -53.99
N LYS A 2 45.39 -6.08 -54.06
CA LYS A 2 44.76 -5.46 -52.86
C LYS A 2 43.49 -6.22 -52.55
N PRO A 3 43.20 -6.58 -51.28
CA PRO A 3 41.96 -7.21 -50.96
C PRO A 3 40.80 -6.23 -51.17
N GLU A 4 39.81 -6.63 -51.93
CA GLU A 4 38.57 -5.86 -52.11
C GLU A 4 37.86 -5.66 -50.81
N ARG A 5 37.53 -4.41 -50.51
CA ARG A 5 36.79 -3.98 -49.33
C ARG A 5 35.33 -4.33 -49.54
N TRP A 6 34.89 -5.46 -48.98
CA TRP A 6 33.51 -5.91 -49.07
C TRP A 6 32.60 -5.02 -48.21
N GLY A 7 31.66 -4.41 -48.88
CA GLY A 7 30.57 -3.66 -48.29
C GLY A 7 30.62 -2.15 -48.58
N SER A 8 29.55 -1.62 -49.19
CA SER A 8 29.39 -0.19 -49.38
C SER A 8 29.26 0.52 -48.00
N GLU A 9 29.72 1.76 -47.94
CA GLU A 9 29.63 2.60 -46.71
C GLU A 9 28.20 2.60 -46.14
N LEU A 10 27.18 2.65 -46.99
CA LEU A 10 25.77 2.58 -46.64
C LEU A 10 25.37 1.30 -45.89
N VAL A 11 25.95 0.15 -46.19
CA VAL A 11 25.67 -1.11 -45.49
C VAL A 11 26.31 -1.11 -44.11
N GLN A 12 27.50 -0.55 -43.96
CA GLN A 12 28.18 -0.42 -42.66
C GLN A 12 27.49 0.58 -41.76
N GLU A 13 26.97 1.68 -42.30
CA GLU A 13 26.20 2.68 -41.56
C GLU A 13 24.89 2.10 -41.04
N LYS A 14 24.11 1.44 -41.90
CA LYS A 14 22.89 0.73 -41.53
C LYS A 14 23.12 -0.32 -40.42
N TYR A 15 24.18 -1.09 -40.51
CA TYR A 15 24.54 -2.08 -39.49
C TYR A 15 24.94 -1.44 -38.15
N ARG A 16 25.56 -0.25 -38.16
CA ARG A 16 25.86 0.53 -36.96
C ARG A 16 24.59 1.06 -36.29
N GLU A 17 23.67 1.58 -37.09
CA GLU A 17 22.37 2.05 -36.59
C GLU A 17 21.57 0.94 -35.97
N GLU A 18 21.46 -0.23 -36.63
CA GLU A 18 20.76 -1.38 -36.08
C GLU A 18 21.36 -1.88 -34.76
N LYS A 19 22.69 -1.89 -34.60
CA LYS A 19 23.34 -2.24 -33.34
C LYS A 19 23.04 -1.22 -32.23
N SER A 20 23.00 0.06 -32.55
CA SER A 20 22.66 1.10 -31.57
C SER A 20 21.22 0.96 -31.11
N VAL A 21 20.27 0.80 -32.01
CA VAL A 21 18.85 0.59 -31.71
C VAL A 21 18.65 -0.65 -30.82
N THR A 22 19.30 -1.77 -31.14
CA THR A 22 19.22 -3.00 -30.34
C THR A 22 19.74 -2.78 -28.92
N ARG A 23 20.83 -2.01 -28.72
CA ARG A 23 21.33 -1.65 -27.38
C ARG A 23 20.33 -0.82 -26.60
N TYR A 24 19.72 0.18 -27.21
CA TYR A 24 18.68 1.00 -26.55
C TYR A 24 17.48 0.17 -26.12
N ILE A 25 17.02 -0.76 -26.95
CA ILE A 25 15.94 -1.69 -26.63
C ILE A 25 16.31 -2.53 -25.41
N HIS A 26 17.51 -3.10 -25.35
CA HIS A 26 17.94 -3.88 -24.17
C HIS A 26 18.00 -3.05 -22.90
N ILE A 27 18.51 -1.82 -22.98
CA ILE A 27 18.55 -0.90 -21.83
C ILE A 27 17.13 -0.58 -21.34
N ILE A 28 16.21 -0.29 -22.25
CA ILE A 28 14.81 -0.03 -21.92
C ILE A 28 14.17 -1.24 -21.24
N ILE A 29 14.39 -2.45 -21.76
CA ILE A 29 13.88 -3.68 -21.16
C ILE A 29 14.42 -3.87 -19.75
N ILE A 30 15.71 -3.66 -19.52
CA ILE A 30 16.33 -3.76 -18.20
C ILE A 30 15.70 -2.74 -17.24
N ILE A 31 15.52 -1.50 -17.67
CA ILE A 31 14.88 -0.46 -16.85
C ILE A 31 13.44 -0.86 -16.49
N ILE A 32 12.67 -1.38 -17.44
CA ILE A 32 11.31 -1.85 -17.19
C ILE A 32 11.30 -2.99 -16.15
N ILE A 33 12.20 -3.96 -16.28
CA ILE A 33 12.31 -5.08 -15.33
C ILE A 33 12.64 -4.55 -13.93
N ILE A 34 13.59 -3.61 -13.81
CA ILE A 34 13.94 -3.00 -12.52
C ILE A 34 12.73 -2.28 -11.91
N ILE A 35 11.99 -1.51 -12.70
CA ILE A 35 10.78 -0.82 -12.26
C ILE A 35 9.73 -1.82 -11.75
N ILE A 36 9.50 -2.91 -12.47
CA ILE A 36 8.56 -3.97 -12.06
C ILE A 36 8.97 -4.58 -10.72
N ILE A 37 10.26 -4.89 -10.54
CA ILE A 37 10.78 -5.45 -9.28
C ILE A 37 10.58 -4.47 -8.12
N ILE A 38 10.85 -3.18 -8.34
CA ILE A 38 10.67 -2.14 -7.32
C ILE A 38 9.19 -2.03 -6.92
N ILE A 39 8.28 -2.01 -7.89
CA ILE A 39 6.83 -1.94 -7.65
C ILE A 39 6.37 -3.17 -6.86
N GLU A 40 6.80 -4.37 -7.25
CA GLU A 40 6.43 -5.61 -6.54
C GLU A 40 6.90 -5.60 -5.08
N GLN A 41 8.12 -5.15 -4.81
CA GLN A 41 8.65 -5.04 -3.45
C GLN A 41 7.89 -3.98 -2.63
N TYR A 42 7.52 -2.86 -3.27
CA TYR A 42 6.70 -1.83 -2.63
C TYR A 42 5.33 -2.37 -2.21
N ILE A 43 4.65 -3.09 -3.10
CA ILE A 43 3.35 -3.71 -2.81
C ILE A 43 3.48 -4.72 -1.67
N LYS A 44 4.47 -5.60 -1.71
CA LYS A 44 4.71 -6.61 -0.66
C LYS A 44 4.94 -5.97 0.71
N ARG A 45 5.67 -4.85 0.75
CA ARG A 45 5.91 -4.10 1.96
C ARG A 45 4.62 -3.48 2.48
N HIS A 46 3.91 -2.75 1.63
CA HIS A 46 2.63 -2.15 1.95
C HIS A 46 1.65 -3.19 2.52
N ASP A 47 1.51 -4.32 1.84
CA ASP A 47 0.60 -5.39 2.25
C ASP A 47 0.98 -6.00 3.60
N ARG A 48 2.26 -6.09 3.91
CA ARG A 48 2.76 -6.57 5.20
C ARG A 48 2.41 -5.61 6.33
N ASP A 49 2.62 -4.31 6.13
CA ASP A 49 2.31 -3.29 7.13
C ASP A 49 0.79 -3.20 7.36
N CYS A 50 -0.01 -3.29 6.29
CA CYS A 50 -1.46 -3.39 6.38
C CYS A 50 -1.92 -4.65 7.14
N ALA A 51 -1.33 -5.82 6.86
CA ALA A 51 -1.69 -7.08 7.52
C ALA A 51 -1.36 -7.05 9.03
N GLN A 52 -0.23 -6.46 9.41
CA GLN A 52 0.12 -6.27 10.80
C GLN A 52 -0.86 -5.33 11.51
N LEU A 53 -1.22 -4.21 10.88
CA LEU A 53 -2.21 -3.28 11.41
C LEU A 53 -3.57 -3.96 11.59
N HIS A 54 -4.02 -4.71 10.59
CA HIS A 54 -5.26 -5.48 10.63
C HIS A 54 -5.25 -6.49 11.78
N PHE A 55 -4.17 -7.26 11.93
CA PHE A 55 -4.01 -8.23 13.03
C PHE A 55 -4.16 -7.56 14.40
N ASN A 56 -3.51 -6.42 14.60
CA ASN A 56 -3.58 -5.68 15.85
C ASN A 56 -5.01 -5.17 16.11
N ILE A 57 -5.69 -4.65 15.08
CA ILE A 57 -7.09 -4.22 15.19
C ILE A 57 -8.00 -5.39 15.59
N CYS A 58 -7.88 -6.54 14.94
CA CYS A 58 -8.66 -7.73 15.24
C CYS A 58 -8.46 -8.19 16.69
N LYS A 59 -7.21 -8.23 17.15
CA LYS A 59 -6.87 -8.62 18.53
C LYS A 59 -7.52 -7.73 19.57
N GLU A 60 -7.51 -6.42 19.34
CA GLU A 60 -8.06 -5.44 20.27
C GLU A 60 -9.60 -5.33 20.22
N THR A 61 -10.17 -5.58 19.06
CA THR A 61 -11.64 -5.57 18.91
C THR A 61 -12.31 -6.89 19.32
N GLY A 62 -11.52 -7.87 19.79
CA GLY A 62 -12.04 -9.16 20.23
C GLY A 62 -12.47 -10.09 19.10
N VAL A 63 -11.96 -9.88 17.90
CA VAL A 63 -12.11 -10.82 16.78
C VAL A 63 -11.28 -12.06 17.07
N LYS A 64 -11.86 -13.25 16.94
CA LYS A 64 -11.11 -14.50 17.09
C LYS A 64 -10.20 -14.71 15.90
N LEU A 65 -8.90 -14.69 16.14
CA LEU A 65 -7.88 -14.98 15.15
C LEU A 65 -7.44 -16.44 15.24
N ASP A 66 -7.38 -17.11 14.09
CA ASP A 66 -6.95 -18.51 13.99
C ASP A 66 -5.43 -18.67 14.16
N LYS A 67 -4.66 -17.58 14.10
CA LYS A 67 -3.19 -17.55 14.14
C LYS A 67 -2.69 -16.73 15.31
N LYS A 68 -1.53 -17.16 15.88
CA LYS A 68 -0.88 -16.45 17.00
C LYS A 68 -0.07 -15.25 16.54
N HIS A 69 0.44 -15.28 15.31
CA HIS A 69 1.34 -14.26 14.79
C HIS A 69 0.78 -13.63 13.53
N TRP A 70 0.96 -12.32 13.40
CA TRP A 70 0.46 -11.53 12.26
C TRP A 70 1.01 -11.99 10.91
N TYR A 71 2.26 -12.47 10.84
CA TYR A 71 2.90 -12.95 9.62
C TYR A 71 2.40 -14.32 9.13
N GLU A 72 1.63 -15.03 9.96
CA GLU A 72 0.96 -16.28 9.62
C GLU A 72 -0.51 -16.05 9.20
N LEU A 73 -1.01 -14.83 9.46
CA LEU A 73 -2.39 -14.49 9.19
C LEU A 73 -2.57 -14.09 7.73
N LEU A 74 -3.50 -14.75 7.07
CA LEU A 74 -4.11 -14.25 5.84
C LEU A 74 -5.41 -13.56 6.24
N PRO A 75 -5.50 -12.21 6.18
CA PRO A 75 -6.71 -11.50 6.56
C PRO A 75 -7.90 -11.98 5.75
N LYS A 76 -9.00 -12.27 6.43
CA LYS A 76 -10.28 -12.60 5.77
C LYS A 76 -10.87 -11.29 5.23
N LEU A 77 -11.66 -11.42 4.16
CA LEU A 77 -12.32 -10.28 3.54
C LEU A 77 -13.24 -9.53 4.51
N VAL A 78 -13.92 -10.30 5.38
CA VAL A 78 -14.80 -9.79 6.42
C VAL A 78 -14.53 -10.54 7.71
N GLU A 79 -14.29 -9.82 8.79
CA GLU A 79 -14.16 -10.36 10.13
C GLU A 79 -15.08 -9.62 11.08
N THR A 80 -15.68 -10.35 12.02
CA THR A 80 -16.64 -9.79 12.97
C THR A 80 -16.29 -10.21 14.38
N SER A 81 -16.36 -9.28 15.32
CA SER A 81 -16.15 -9.55 16.74
C SER A 81 -17.29 -10.38 17.33
N GLN A 82 -17.07 -10.97 18.51
CA GLN A 82 -18.12 -11.69 19.22
C GLN A 82 -19.34 -10.78 19.47
N GLY A 83 -20.52 -11.27 19.11
CA GLY A 83 -21.76 -10.51 19.24
C GLY A 83 -22.02 -9.48 18.13
N GLY A 84 -21.20 -9.45 17.07
CA GLY A 84 -21.44 -8.57 15.92
C GLY A 84 -21.20 -7.08 16.17
N LYS A 85 -20.53 -6.72 17.27
CA LYS A 85 -20.31 -5.34 17.68
C LYS A 85 -19.43 -4.55 16.72
N VAL A 86 -18.34 -5.18 16.27
CA VAL A 86 -17.39 -4.58 15.34
C VAL A 86 -17.26 -5.47 14.12
N THR A 87 -17.33 -4.86 12.94
CA THR A 87 -17.08 -5.51 11.65
C THR A 87 -15.85 -4.90 11.01
N ILE A 88 -14.91 -5.72 10.58
CA ILE A 88 -13.68 -5.32 9.90
C ILE A 88 -13.70 -5.86 8.49
N LEU A 89 -13.49 -4.98 7.50
CA LEU A 89 -13.41 -5.31 6.09
C LEU A 89 -11.98 -5.11 5.62
N TRP A 90 -11.39 -6.13 5.02
CA TRP A 90 -10.04 -6.13 4.48
C TRP A 90 -10.05 -5.92 2.98
N LYS A 91 -9.43 -4.83 2.51
CA LYS A 91 -9.30 -4.52 1.07
C LYS A 91 -10.59 -4.71 0.27
N GLN A 92 -11.74 -4.41 0.89
CA GLN A 92 -13.03 -4.53 0.25
C GLN A 92 -13.36 -3.29 -0.57
N GLN A 93 -13.89 -3.54 -1.77
CA GLN A 93 -14.49 -2.49 -2.57
C GLN A 93 -15.90 -2.20 -2.03
N VAL A 94 -16.15 -0.96 -1.67
CA VAL A 94 -17.49 -0.51 -1.26
C VAL A 94 -18.33 -0.30 -2.51
N GLN A 95 -19.46 -1.00 -2.59
CA GLN A 95 -20.46 -0.74 -3.61
C GLN A 95 -21.26 0.51 -3.22
N THR A 96 -21.35 1.46 -4.12
CA THR A 96 -22.01 2.75 -3.93
C THR A 96 -23.01 2.99 -5.03
N ASP A 97 -24.10 3.71 -4.72
CA ASP A 97 -25.15 4.05 -5.71
C ASP A 97 -24.60 4.90 -6.85
N ARG A 98 -23.57 5.68 -6.57
CA ARG A 98 -22.87 6.51 -7.55
C ARG A 98 -21.49 5.94 -7.85
N THR A 99 -21.01 6.12 -9.05
CA THR A 99 -19.64 5.72 -9.41
C THR A 99 -18.63 6.61 -8.68
N ILE A 100 -17.88 6.03 -7.76
CA ILE A 100 -16.80 6.69 -7.02
C ILE A 100 -15.48 6.05 -7.42
N PRO A 101 -14.51 6.84 -7.94
CA PRO A 101 -13.25 6.28 -8.46
C PRO A 101 -12.38 5.61 -7.38
N ASN A 102 -12.44 6.11 -6.15
CA ASN A 102 -11.64 5.62 -5.02
C ASN A 102 -12.54 5.00 -3.96
N ASN A 103 -13.00 3.77 -4.18
CA ASN A 103 -13.96 3.08 -3.31
C ASN A 103 -13.40 1.83 -2.61
N LYS A 104 -12.07 1.68 -2.60
CA LYS A 104 -11.38 0.52 -1.99
C LYS A 104 -10.28 0.98 -1.03
N PRO A 105 -10.60 1.33 0.22
CA PRO A 105 -9.60 1.56 1.25
C PRO A 105 -8.96 0.23 1.70
N ASP A 106 -7.83 0.30 2.40
CA ASP A 106 -7.14 -0.91 2.86
C ASP A 106 -7.90 -1.65 3.94
N ILE A 107 -8.43 -0.92 4.93
CA ILE A 107 -9.20 -1.48 6.04
C ILE A 107 -10.41 -0.58 6.31
N ILE A 108 -11.56 -1.20 6.55
CA ILE A 108 -12.76 -0.50 7.04
C ILE A 108 -13.14 -1.14 8.38
N ILE A 109 -13.35 -0.32 9.40
CA ILE A 109 -13.80 -0.75 10.72
C ILE A 109 -15.15 -0.11 10.99
N CYS A 110 -16.19 -0.91 11.17
CA CYS A 110 -17.51 -0.44 11.54
C CYS A 110 -17.84 -0.88 12.97
N ASP A 111 -18.06 0.07 13.86
CA ASP A 111 -18.60 -0.13 15.21
C ASP A 111 -20.11 -0.05 15.11
N ASN A 112 -20.77 -1.20 15.12
CA ASN A 112 -22.20 -1.32 14.93
C ASN A 112 -22.98 -0.83 16.16
N GLU A 113 -22.38 -0.86 17.34
CA GLU A 113 -23.02 -0.34 18.57
C GLU A 113 -23.01 1.19 18.59
N LYS A 114 -21.90 1.81 18.17
CA LYS A 114 -21.78 3.28 18.17
C LYS A 114 -22.28 3.93 16.89
N GLY A 115 -22.59 3.17 15.86
CA GLY A 115 -22.95 3.69 14.53
C GLY A 115 -21.81 4.53 13.92
N THR A 116 -20.57 4.05 14.03
CA THR A 116 -19.41 4.73 13.50
C THR A 116 -18.61 3.83 12.57
N CYS A 117 -18.04 4.41 11.52
CA CYS A 117 -17.20 3.70 10.57
C CYS A 117 -15.88 4.45 10.36
N MET A 118 -14.79 3.74 10.33
CA MET A 118 -13.45 4.28 10.08
C MET A 118 -12.86 3.65 8.83
N LEU A 119 -12.45 4.49 7.89
CA LEU A 119 -11.73 4.11 6.68
C LEU A 119 -10.24 4.31 6.94
N ILE A 120 -9.44 3.27 6.75
CA ILE A 120 -7.99 3.32 6.94
C ILE A 120 -7.33 3.05 5.60
N ASP A 121 -6.41 3.93 5.20
CA ASP A 121 -5.58 3.74 4.01
C ASP A 121 -4.12 3.98 4.38
N VAL A 122 -3.32 2.95 4.20
CA VAL A 122 -1.90 2.95 4.53
C VAL A 122 -1.10 3.47 3.34
N ALA A 123 -0.09 4.25 3.60
CA ALA A 123 0.88 4.63 2.58
C ALA A 123 2.29 4.56 3.15
N ILE A 124 3.19 4.03 2.34
CA ILE A 124 4.61 4.05 2.64
C ILE A 124 5.23 5.14 1.80
N SER A 125 5.67 6.22 2.45
CA SER A 125 6.25 7.36 1.76
C SER A 125 7.76 7.30 1.77
N GLY A 126 8.37 7.56 0.62
CA GLY A 126 9.81 7.85 0.51
C GLY A 126 10.13 9.33 0.74
N ASP A 127 9.11 10.16 0.82
CA ASP A 127 9.19 11.61 0.92
C ASP A 127 8.86 12.08 2.34
N ARG A 128 9.55 13.12 2.81
CA ARG A 128 9.34 13.73 4.14
C ARG A 128 8.05 14.56 4.25
N ASN A 129 7.26 14.63 3.18
CA ASN A 129 6.02 15.44 3.11
C ASN A 129 4.81 14.70 3.67
N VAL A 130 4.90 14.22 4.91
CA VAL A 130 3.84 13.45 5.58
C VAL A 130 2.51 14.20 5.58
N ILE A 131 2.51 15.49 5.92
CA ILE A 131 1.30 16.33 5.99
C ILE A 131 0.58 16.40 4.64
N LYS A 132 1.34 16.56 3.55
CA LYS A 132 0.79 16.57 2.19
C LYS A 132 0.18 15.22 1.84
N ASN A 133 0.88 14.13 2.12
CA ASN A 133 0.41 12.77 1.86
C ASN A 133 -0.86 12.44 2.66
N GLU A 134 -0.96 12.89 3.91
CA GLU A 134 -2.19 12.75 4.72
C GLU A 134 -3.36 13.51 4.09
N ALA A 135 -3.15 14.76 3.71
CA ALA A 135 -4.18 15.58 3.07
C ALA A 135 -4.66 14.96 1.74
N GLU A 136 -3.75 14.46 0.92
CA GLU A 136 -4.07 13.76 -0.34
C GLU A 136 -4.93 12.51 -0.08
N LYS A 137 -4.61 11.71 0.94
CA LYS A 137 -5.40 10.53 1.30
C LYS A 137 -6.80 10.91 1.80
N ILE A 138 -6.92 11.94 2.62
CA ILE A 138 -8.22 12.43 3.10
C ILE A 138 -9.07 12.91 1.91
N LEU A 139 -8.49 13.68 0.99
CA LEU A 139 -9.17 14.15 -0.21
C LEU A 139 -9.57 13.00 -1.14
N LYS A 140 -8.69 12.02 -1.33
CA LYS A 140 -8.94 10.82 -2.15
C LYS A 140 -10.21 10.08 -1.75
N TYR A 141 -10.47 9.96 -0.45
CA TYR A 141 -11.61 9.20 0.08
C TYR A 141 -12.77 10.08 0.57
N LYS A 142 -12.75 11.39 0.30
CA LYS A 142 -13.79 12.33 0.74
C LYS A 142 -15.17 11.90 0.25
N ASP A 143 -15.29 11.62 -1.04
CA ASP A 143 -16.58 11.25 -1.65
C ASP A 143 -17.09 9.91 -1.13
N LEU A 144 -16.19 8.92 -0.93
CA LEU A 144 -16.54 7.65 -0.32
C LEU A 144 -17.01 7.83 1.12
N THR A 145 -16.35 8.69 1.90
CA THR A 145 -16.74 8.97 3.28
C THR A 145 -18.16 9.52 3.35
N ILE A 146 -18.52 10.47 2.47
CA ILE A 146 -19.86 11.06 2.39
C ILE A 146 -20.88 9.99 1.98
N GLU A 147 -20.54 9.16 1.01
CA GLU A 147 -21.46 8.14 0.50
C GLU A 147 -21.74 7.04 1.54
N ILE A 148 -20.72 6.57 2.27
CA ILE A 148 -20.89 5.61 3.37
C ILE A 148 -21.77 6.21 4.48
N GLN A 149 -21.55 7.48 4.85
CA GLN A 149 -22.39 8.16 5.83
C GLN A 149 -23.88 8.16 5.39
N ARG A 150 -24.12 8.43 4.10
CA ARG A 150 -25.46 8.46 3.54
C ARG A 150 -26.12 7.08 3.48
N MET A 151 -25.38 6.08 2.95
CA MET A 151 -25.93 4.74 2.69
C MET A 151 -26.12 3.91 3.97
N TRP A 152 -25.16 3.98 4.88
CA TRP A 152 -25.16 3.15 6.10
C TRP A 152 -25.69 3.89 7.32
N ASN A 153 -26.00 5.18 7.19
CA ASN A 153 -26.44 6.04 8.29
C ASN A 153 -25.51 6.00 9.51
N VAL A 154 -24.21 6.03 9.28
CA VAL A 154 -23.16 5.96 10.30
C VAL A 154 -22.24 7.19 10.22
N LYS A 155 -21.62 7.57 11.33
CA LYS A 155 -20.58 8.60 11.32
C LYS A 155 -19.29 8.01 10.79
N THR A 156 -18.83 8.49 9.64
CA THR A 156 -17.63 7.96 8.96
C THR A 156 -16.46 8.92 9.06
N LYS A 157 -15.26 8.38 9.28
CA LYS A 157 -14.01 9.14 9.33
C LYS A 157 -12.93 8.43 8.53
N MET A 158 -12.15 9.21 7.76
CA MET A 158 -10.93 8.73 7.09
C MET A 158 -9.72 8.88 8.02
N ILE A 159 -8.92 7.83 8.12
CA ILE A 159 -7.69 7.77 8.91
C ILE A 159 -6.53 7.41 7.98
N PRO A 160 -5.73 8.39 7.55
CA PRO A 160 -4.52 8.11 6.78
C PRO A 160 -3.42 7.59 7.69
N VAL A 161 -2.79 6.50 7.31
CA VAL A 161 -1.65 5.90 8.01
C VAL A 161 -0.42 6.06 7.13
N ILE A 162 0.41 7.07 7.41
CA ILE A 162 1.64 7.32 6.66
C ILE A 162 2.83 6.79 7.43
N ILE A 163 3.56 5.87 6.81
CA ILE A 163 4.79 5.29 7.35
C ILE A 163 5.93 5.68 6.41
N GLU A 164 6.95 6.34 6.94
CA GLU A 164 8.13 6.68 6.14
C GLU A 164 8.99 5.42 5.84
N ALA A 165 9.78 5.50 4.79
CA ALA A 165 10.71 4.44 4.42
C ALA A 165 11.71 4.08 5.53
N THR A 166 12.02 5.03 6.39
CA THR A 166 12.86 4.88 7.59
C THR A 166 12.15 4.26 8.78
N GLY A 167 10.84 3.98 8.68
CA GLY A 167 10.00 3.53 9.78
C GLY A 167 9.53 4.66 10.70
N THR A 168 9.82 5.90 10.38
CA THR A 168 9.28 7.05 11.12
C THR A 168 7.78 7.12 10.87
N ILE A 169 7.02 7.26 11.94
CA ILE A 169 5.56 7.36 11.90
C ILE A 169 5.19 8.78 12.29
N SER A 170 4.30 9.39 11.52
CA SER A 170 3.87 10.77 11.75
C SER A 170 3.20 10.95 13.13
N GLU A 171 3.31 12.14 13.67
CA GLU A 171 2.66 12.50 14.92
C GLU A 171 1.13 12.45 14.80
N SER A 172 0.62 12.78 13.62
CA SER A 172 -0.79 12.63 13.24
C SER A 172 -1.26 11.19 13.34
N PHE A 173 -0.42 10.21 12.96
CA PHE A 173 -0.74 8.79 13.13
C PHE A 173 -0.97 8.42 14.59
N ARG A 174 -0.15 8.91 15.52
CA ARG A 174 -0.33 8.68 16.96
C ARG A 174 -1.69 9.19 17.44
N LYS A 175 -2.09 10.37 16.96
CA LYS A 175 -3.38 10.96 17.26
C LYS A 175 -4.54 10.15 16.65
N TYR A 176 -4.35 9.60 15.45
CA TYR A 176 -5.36 8.78 14.79
C TYR A 176 -5.46 7.39 15.39
N VAL A 177 -4.33 6.76 15.71
CA VAL A 177 -4.28 5.45 16.36
C VAL A 177 -4.97 5.45 17.71
N SER A 178 -4.93 6.56 18.47
CA SER A 178 -5.71 6.69 19.70
C SER A 178 -7.23 6.64 19.51
N ASN A 179 -7.71 6.85 18.28
CA ASN A 179 -9.14 6.73 17.92
C ASN A 179 -9.51 5.33 17.35
N ILE A 180 -8.52 4.49 17.05
CA ILE A 180 -8.76 3.11 16.67
C ILE A 180 -8.82 2.29 17.95
N PRO A 181 -9.81 1.39 18.15
CA PRO A 181 -9.85 0.55 19.35
C PRO A 181 -8.55 -0.25 19.49
N GLY A 182 -7.87 -0.10 20.64
CA GLY A 182 -6.73 -0.93 20.99
C GLY A 182 -5.47 -0.19 21.46
N LYS A 183 -4.58 -0.93 22.15
CA LYS A 183 -3.23 -0.48 22.50
C LYS A 183 -2.27 -0.86 21.37
N TYR A 184 -2.01 0.07 20.46
CA TYR A 184 -1.10 -0.18 19.35
C TYR A 184 0.35 -0.03 19.78
N GLU A 185 1.14 -1.07 19.60
CA GLU A 185 2.58 -0.94 19.67
C GLU A 185 3.11 -0.32 18.37
N VAL A 186 3.09 1.00 18.32
CA VAL A 186 3.68 1.80 17.23
C VAL A 186 5.09 1.33 16.89
N LYS A 187 5.85 0.86 17.91
CA LYS A 187 7.19 0.30 17.75
C LYS A 187 7.24 -0.94 16.86
N GLU A 188 6.24 -1.79 16.89
CA GLU A 188 6.21 -2.99 16.03
C GLU A 188 5.98 -2.62 14.56
N LEU A 189 5.07 -1.70 14.28
CA LEU A 189 4.87 -1.18 12.93
C LEU A 189 6.14 -0.50 12.39
N GLN A 190 6.84 0.27 13.24
CA GLN A 190 8.12 0.86 12.86
C GLN A 190 9.18 -0.19 12.50
N LYS A 191 9.32 -1.23 13.30
CA LYS A 191 10.26 -2.34 13.03
C LYS A 191 9.93 -3.03 11.71
N THR A 192 8.67 -3.31 11.45
CA THR A 192 8.24 -3.98 10.20
C THR A 192 8.54 -3.11 8.99
N ALA A 193 8.30 -1.82 9.07
CA ALA A 193 8.61 -0.87 8.00
C ALA A 193 10.11 -0.78 7.73
N ILE A 194 10.96 -0.71 8.77
CA ILE A 194 12.43 -0.68 8.64
C ILE A 194 12.94 -1.98 8.00
N LEU A 195 12.49 -3.13 8.48
CA LEU A 195 12.88 -4.44 7.93
C LEU A 195 12.45 -4.58 6.47
N GLY A 196 11.25 -4.10 6.12
CA GLY A 196 10.78 -4.07 4.74
C GLY A 196 11.69 -3.25 3.82
N THR A 197 12.13 -2.07 4.27
CA THR A 197 13.05 -1.20 3.51
C THR A 197 14.41 -1.87 3.31
N ALA A 198 15.00 -2.41 4.37
CA ALA A 198 16.29 -3.12 4.30
C ALA A 198 16.22 -4.31 3.33
N HIS A 199 15.10 -5.04 3.31
CA HIS A 199 14.90 -6.16 2.40
C HIS A 199 14.82 -5.73 0.93
N ILE A 200 14.14 -4.60 0.64
CA ILE A 200 14.08 -4.02 -0.70
C ILE A 200 15.47 -3.62 -1.17
N LEU A 201 16.20 -2.84 -0.37
CA LEU A 201 17.54 -2.40 -0.70
C LEU A 201 18.47 -3.58 -0.99
N ARG A 202 18.43 -4.63 -0.18
CA ARG A 202 19.23 -5.85 -0.39
C ARG A 202 18.92 -6.51 -1.74
N LYS A 203 17.63 -6.58 -2.15
CA LYS A 203 17.24 -7.22 -3.41
C LYS A 203 17.57 -6.39 -4.66
N VAL A 204 17.60 -5.07 -4.52
CA VAL A 204 17.93 -4.16 -5.65
C VAL A 204 19.44 -4.08 -5.88
N LEU A 205 20.24 -4.25 -4.80
CA LEU A 205 21.71 -4.14 -4.85
C LEU A 205 22.42 -5.49 -5.13
N MET A 206 21.71 -6.61 -5.18
CA MET A 206 22.19 -7.93 -5.59
C MET A 206 21.78 -8.25 -7.03
#